data_f002dc9917ff0f8f3215ac93403c8616
#
_entry.id   f002dc9917ff0f8f3215ac93403c8616
#
_cell.length_a   1.000
_cell.length_b   1.000
_cell.length_c   1.000
_cell.angle_alpha   90.00
_cell.angle_beta   90.00
_cell.angle_gamma   90.00
#
_symmetry.space_group_name_H-M   'P 1'
#
loop_
_entity.id
_entity.type
_entity.pdbx_description
1 polymer ?
#
loop_
_entity_poly.entity_id
_entity_poly.type
_entity_poly.pdbx_seq_one_letter_code
_entity_poly.pdbx_strand_id
1 'polypeptide(L)'
;MNRRGLLTAMLATALPLRAALGERRLGLAIASYSHRWRGKYSSFKVPPFAHALDVMDHIRGLGFGSLQIGVEGWTLDLAKQVRQTCESYDMAIEGSVKLPANAGDVGRFERELRTAREAGAMVFRTALGGRRYEVLARRADFEAWKVAALKSITLAEPVARRLQVQIGIENHKDWELQELVAALKAVASEHIGACVDTGNSLALLEDPLAVVEALAPYAVTVHLKDIAVRDDEDGFQMREVPLGQGSLDLPRMISLLLAARPGLRFHLELMTRDPLEIPCLKETYWATFPDKPGRDLARTLTWVREHRTATLPRLGELSQLALLTLEEENIVKSMATATKILGFK
;
A
#
# COMPACT_ATOMS: atom_id res chain seq x y z
N MET A 1 -29.71 -9.20 0.80
CA MET A 1 -29.12 -10.36 1.55
C MET A 1 -29.20 -10.00 3.03
N ASN A 2 -29.73 -10.87 3.91
CA ASN A 2 -29.81 -10.55 5.33
C ASN A 2 -28.45 -10.82 6.04
N ARG A 3 -28.23 -10.25 7.23
CA ARG A 3 -26.98 -10.39 8.00
C ARG A 3 -26.52 -11.84 8.20
N ARG A 4 -27.42 -12.81 8.28
CA ARG A 4 -27.11 -14.24 8.40
C ARG A 4 -26.54 -14.82 7.10
N GLY A 5 -27.10 -14.44 5.94
CA GLY A 5 -26.58 -14.88 4.64
C GLY A 5 -25.17 -14.32 4.34
N LEU A 6 -24.88 -13.09 4.79
CA LEU A 6 -23.54 -12.49 4.65
C LEU A 6 -22.49 -13.20 5.52
N LEU A 7 -22.83 -13.53 6.77
CA LEU A 7 -21.94 -14.26 7.68
C LEU A 7 -21.67 -15.70 7.18
N THR A 8 -22.66 -16.38 6.61
CA THR A 8 -22.50 -17.74 6.09
C THR A 8 -21.66 -17.75 4.80
N ALA A 9 -21.83 -16.77 3.92
CA ALA A 9 -20.99 -16.62 2.73
C ALA A 9 -19.53 -16.26 3.09
N MET A 10 -19.30 -15.40 4.08
CA MET A 10 -17.96 -15.08 4.59
C MET A 10 -17.26 -16.29 5.23
N LEU A 11 -17.99 -17.13 5.95
CA LEU A 11 -17.43 -18.36 6.56
C LEU A 11 -17.08 -19.43 5.52
N ALA A 12 -17.86 -19.57 4.45
CA ALA A 12 -17.59 -20.55 3.38
C ALA A 12 -16.35 -20.19 2.54
N THR A 13 -16.00 -18.91 2.41
CA THR A 13 -14.80 -18.44 1.71
C THR A 13 -13.55 -18.36 2.61
N ALA A 14 -13.72 -18.30 3.92
CA ALA A 14 -12.63 -18.15 4.88
C ALA A 14 -11.79 -19.42 5.09
N LEU A 15 -12.40 -20.61 4.99
CA LEU A 15 -11.69 -21.89 5.17
C LEU A 15 -10.59 -22.15 4.12
N PRO A 16 -10.86 -22.03 2.81
CA PRO A 16 -9.82 -22.20 1.79
C PRO A 16 -8.77 -21.09 1.85
N LEU A 17 -9.17 -19.86 2.19
CA LEU A 17 -8.24 -18.74 2.32
C LEU A 17 -7.28 -18.92 3.51
N ARG A 18 -7.79 -19.34 4.66
CA ARG A 18 -6.98 -19.65 5.85
C ARG A 18 -5.96 -20.76 5.58
N ALA A 19 -6.35 -21.79 4.83
CA ALA A 19 -5.42 -22.84 4.41
C ALA A 19 -4.33 -22.32 3.48
N ALA A 20 -4.65 -21.42 2.56
CA ALA A 20 -3.69 -20.79 1.66
C ALA A 20 -2.74 -19.80 2.40
N LEU A 21 -3.23 -19.10 3.41
CA LEU A 21 -2.42 -18.23 4.26
C LEU A 21 -1.51 -19.02 5.20
N GLY A 22 -1.92 -20.18 5.68
CA GLY A 22 -1.14 -21.03 6.60
C GLY A 22 -0.80 -20.26 7.89
N GLU A 23 0.48 -20.22 8.24
CA GLU A 23 1.02 -19.57 9.44
C GLU A 23 1.38 -18.08 9.22
N ARG A 24 0.94 -17.46 8.13
CA ARG A 24 1.28 -16.07 7.81
C ARG A 24 0.64 -15.11 8.80
N ARG A 25 1.46 -14.23 9.34
CA ARG A 25 1.01 -13.04 10.09
C ARG A 25 0.95 -11.84 9.14
N LEU A 26 -0.04 -10.97 9.33
CA LEU A 26 -0.12 -9.70 8.64
C LEU A 26 1.08 -8.82 9.04
N GLY A 27 1.67 -8.09 8.09
CA GLY A 27 2.64 -7.04 8.34
C GLY A 27 1.97 -5.67 8.45
N LEU A 28 2.76 -4.67 8.80
CA LEU A 28 2.33 -3.27 8.87
C LEU A 28 3.24 -2.41 8.00
N ALA A 29 2.65 -1.59 7.13
CA ALA A 29 3.34 -0.49 6.47
C ALA A 29 3.32 0.74 7.37
N ILE A 30 4.48 1.40 7.56
CA ILE A 30 4.65 2.53 8.49
C ILE A 30 3.71 3.71 8.18
N ALA A 31 3.21 3.82 6.94
CA ALA A 31 2.21 4.80 6.57
C ALA A 31 0.92 4.71 7.41
N SER A 32 0.62 3.54 7.98
CA SER A 32 -0.51 3.35 8.89
C SER A 32 -0.37 4.12 10.21
N TYR A 33 0.86 4.45 10.61
CA TYR A 33 1.18 5.33 11.74
C TYR A 33 1.61 6.73 11.29
N SER A 34 0.94 7.30 10.28
CA SER A 34 1.28 8.59 9.68
C SER A 34 1.25 9.78 10.64
N HIS A 35 0.50 9.70 11.74
CA HIS A 35 0.43 10.72 12.78
C HIS A 35 1.46 10.51 13.87
N ARG A 36 1.68 9.28 14.30
CA ARG A 36 2.58 8.94 15.40
C ARG A 36 4.05 8.87 14.98
N TRP A 37 4.31 8.57 13.69
CA TRP A 37 5.64 8.40 13.15
C TRP A 37 6.46 9.70 13.17
N ARG A 38 7.68 9.63 13.72
CA ARG A 38 8.64 10.73 13.86
C ARG A 38 8.07 11.96 14.56
N GLY A 39 7.09 11.75 15.44
CA GLY A 39 6.54 12.81 16.27
C GLY A 39 5.75 13.87 15.52
N LYS A 40 5.16 13.54 14.36
CA LYS A 40 4.25 14.46 13.67
C LYS A 40 3.17 14.96 14.61
N TYR A 41 2.56 14.03 15.38
CA TYR A 41 1.77 14.32 16.55
C TYR A 41 2.32 13.51 17.74
N SER A 42 2.19 14.05 18.96
CA SER A 42 2.61 13.37 20.17
C SER A 42 1.75 13.80 21.36
N SER A 43 1.64 12.93 22.33
CA SER A 43 1.07 13.26 23.62
C SER A 43 1.77 12.45 24.71
N PHE A 44 1.66 12.88 25.96
CA PHE A 44 2.17 12.11 27.09
C PHE A 44 1.59 10.69 27.16
N LYS A 45 0.32 10.51 26.72
CA LYS A 45 -0.35 9.21 26.71
C LYS A 45 0.03 8.35 25.49
N VAL A 46 0.45 8.97 24.39
CA VAL A 46 0.83 8.29 23.14
C VAL A 46 2.17 8.87 22.68
N PRO A 47 3.29 8.34 23.17
CA PRO A 47 4.61 8.81 22.77
C PRO A 47 4.87 8.52 21.28
N PRO A 48 5.66 9.38 20.61
CA PRO A 48 5.98 9.18 19.20
C PRO A 48 6.86 7.95 18.99
N PHE A 49 6.84 7.41 17.79
CA PHE A 49 7.87 6.49 17.33
C PHE A 49 9.02 7.28 16.71
N ALA A 50 10.22 7.13 17.23
CA ALA A 50 11.42 7.81 16.73
C ALA A 50 12.13 7.00 15.65
N HIS A 51 12.14 5.68 15.76
CA HIS A 51 12.85 4.77 14.84
C HIS A 51 12.13 3.41 14.71
N ALA A 52 12.67 2.55 13.82
CA ALA A 52 12.05 1.29 13.48
C ALA A 52 11.82 0.37 14.70
N LEU A 53 12.74 0.37 15.67
CA LEU A 53 12.67 -0.50 16.85
C LEU A 53 11.44 -0.20 17.71
N ASP A 54 11.10 1.09 17.90
CA ASP A 54 9.90 1.50 18.67
C ASP A 54 8.63 0.95 18.01
N VAL A 55 8.58 1.01 16.67
CA VAL A 55 7.44 0.48 15.92
C VAL A 55 7.37 -1.03 16.04
N MET A 56 8.51 -1.73 15.88
CA MET A 56 8.56 -3.20 15.95
C MET A 56 8.11 -3.72 17.31
N ASP A 57 8.59 -3.10 18.39
CA ASP A 57 8.18 -3.46 19.74
C ASP A 57 6.67 -3.30 19.95
N HIS A 58 6.12 -2.17 19.50
CA HIS A 58 4.69 -1.88 19.61
C HIS A 58 3.83 -2.86 18.79
N ILE A 59 4.12 -3.02 17.48
CA ILE A 59 3.28 -3.83 16.59
C ILE A 59 3.38 -5.33 16.85
N ARG A 60 4.49 -5.81 17.43
CA ARG A 60 4.59 -7.16 17.95
C ARG A 60 3.50 -7.45 18.97
N GLY A 61 3.28 -6.50 19.91
CA GLY A 61 2.22 -6.60 20.91
C GLY A 61 0.81 -6.69 20.31
N LEU A 62 0.62 -6.17 19.08
CA LEU A 62 -0.62 -6.24 18.33
C LEU A 62 -0.73 -7.50 17.44
N GLY A 63 0.32 -8.34 17.37
CA GLY A 63 0.32 -9.58 16.61
C GLY A 63 0.86 -9.48 15.18
N PHE A 64 1.39 -8.33 14.74
CA PHE A 64 1.99 -8.20 13.42
C PHE A 64 3.26 -9.04 13.28
N GLY A 65 3.48 -9.60 12.08
CA GLY A 65 4.63 -10.46 11.77
C GLY A 65 5.73 -9.79 10.94
N SER A 66 5.52 -8.57 10.45
CA SER A 66 6.52 -7.81 9.70
C SER A 66 6.26 -6.30 9.76
N LEU A 67 7.32 -5.54 9.47
CA LEU A 67 7.26 -4.09 9.32
C LEU A 67 7.81 -3.71 7.94
N GLN A 68 7.10 -2.86 7.20
CA GLN A 68 7.61 -2.20 6.00
C GLN A 68 7.81 -0.71 6.31
N ILE A 69 9.06 -0.22 6.18
CA ILE A 69 9.45 1.10 6.67
C ILE A 69 10.52 1.74 5.78
N GLY A 70 10.55 3.08 5.73
CA GLY A 70 11.59 3.83 5.04
C GLY A 70 12.99 3.56 5.61
N VAL A 71 13.94 3.29 4.72
CA VAL A 71 15.32 2.93 5.09
C VAL A 71 16.30 4.10 4.92
N GLU A 72 15.81 5.26 4.51
CA GLU A 72 16.60 6.49 4.37
C GLU A 72 17.26 6.86 5.70
N GLY A 73 18.58 7.09 5.66
CA GLY A 73 19.37 7.49 6.82
C GLY A 73 19.68 6.38 7.82
N TRP A 74 19.38 5.11 7.52
CA TRP A 74 19.76 4.00 8.39
C TRP A 74 21.30 3.88 8.49
N THR A 75 21.77 3.66 9.71
CA THR A 75 23.16 3.29 9.99
C THR A 75 23.31 1.77 10.03
N LEU A 76 24.54 1.28 9.88
CA LEU A 76 24.83 -0.15 10.04
C LEU A 76 24.49 -0.66 11.45
N ASP A 77 24.66 0.19 12.47
CA ASP A 77 24.34 -0.20 13.85
C ASP A 77 22.83 -0.35 14.04
N LEU A 78 22.02 0.57 13.49
CA LEU A 78 20.56 0.43 13.50
C LEU A 78 20.14 -0.82 12.72
N ALA A 79 20.74 -1.07 11.55
CA ALA A 79 20.41 -2.25 10.75
C ALA A 79 20.69 -3.56 11.51
N LYS A 80 21.82 -3.66 12.23
CA LYS A 80 22.14 -4.81 13.09
C LYS A 80 21.14 -4.98 14.23
N GLN A 81 20.75 -3.88 14.90
CA GLN A 81 19.74 -3.92 15.97
C GLN A 81 18.38 -4.38 15.42
N VAL A 82 17.96 -3.88 14.25
CA VAL A 82 16.73 -4.32 13.59
C VAL A 82 16.80 -5.81 13.26
N ARG A 83 17.93 -6.33 12.75
CA ARG A 83 18.12 -7.77 12.52
C ARG A 83 17.92 -8.59 13.80
N GLN A 84 18.61 -8.22 14.87
CA GLN A 84 18.49 -8.89 16.16
C GLN A 84 17.05 -8.88 16.70
N THR A 85 16.36 -7.75 16.52
CA THR A 85 14.96 -7.62 16.89
C THR A 85 14.05 -8.51 16.03
N CYS A 86 14.29 -8.58 14.71
CA CYS A 86 13.57 -9.51 13.82
C CYS A 86 13.72 -10.96 14.27
N GLU A 87 14.96 -11.37 14.57
CA GLU A 87 15.26 -12.73 15.05
C GLU A 87 14.59 -13.01 16.39
N SER A 88 14.69 -12.08 17.36
CA SER A 88 14.13 -12.24 18.70
C SER A 88 12.59 -12.27 18.72
N TYR A 89 11.94 -11.55 17.79
CA TYR A 89 10.50 -11.40 17.74
C TYR A 89 9.84 -12.31 16.71
N ASP A 90 10.63 -13.09 15.96
CA ASP A 90 10.15 -13.84 14.81
C ASP A 90 9.37 -12.94 13.84
N MET A 91 9.95 -11.79 13.52
CA MET A 91 9.40 -10.79 12.61
C MET A 91 10.27 -10.65 11.37
N ALA A 92 9.67 -10.16 10.28
CA ALA A 92 10.40 -9.77 9.08
C ALA A 92 10.43 -8.25 8.91
N ILE A 93 11.40 -7.78 8.12
CA ILE A 93 11.51 -6.37 7.73
C ILE A 93 11.48 -6.26 6.21
N GLU A 94 10.74 -5.30 5.68
CA GLU A 94 10.81 -4.85 4.30
C GLU A 94 11.14 -3.36 4.26
N GLY A 95 11.90 -2.94 3.26
CA GLY A 95 12.25 -1.55 3.09
C GLY A 95 11.24 -0.76 2.28
N SER A 96 11.20 0.56 2.47
CA SER A 96 10.65 1.51 1.51
C SER A 96 11.76 2.46 1.09
N VAL A 97 11.96 2.65 -0.20
CA VAL A 97 13.12 3.37 -0.76
C VAL A 97 12.71 4.25 -1.93
N LYS A 98 13.40 5.38 -2.11
CA LYS A 98 13.27 6.21 -3.32
C LYS A 98 14.24 5.71 -4.38
N LEU A 99 13.76 5.46 -5.60
CA LEU A 99 14.62 5.09 -6.72
C LEU A 99 15.62 6.21 -7.07
N PRO A 100 16.73 5.89 -7.76
CA PRO A 100 17.69 6.90 -8.19
C PRO A 100 17.04 7.89 -9.16
N ALA A 101 17.10 9.17 -8.85
CA ALA A 101 16.58 10.22 -9.75
C ALA A 101 17.42 10.38 -11.03
N ASN A 102 18.74 10.08 -10.95
CA ASN A 102 19.69 10.15 -12.05
C ASN A 102 20.93 9.28 -11.74
N ALA A 103 21.86 9.20 -12.68
CA ALA A 103 23.06 8.37 -12.53
C ALA A 103 23.93 8.75 -11.30
N GLY A 104 23.99 10.04 -10.94
CA GLY A 104 24.73 10.51 -9.77
C GLY A 104 24.11 10.07 -8.44
N ASP A 105 22.83 9.71 -8.43
CA ASP A 105 22.08 9.29 -7.25
C ASP A 105 22.12 7.77 -6.99
N VAL A 106 22.66 6.99 -7.93
CA VAL A 106 22.75 5.52 -7.81
C VAL A 106 23.55 5.10 -6.58
N GLY A 107 24.61 5.83 -6.24
CA GLY A 107 25.44 5.53 -5.06
C GLY A 107 24.69 5.69 -3.72
N ARG A 108 23.78 6.69 -3.58
CA ARG A 108 22.90 6.81 -2.41
C ARG A 108 21.98 5.60 -2.34
N PHE A 109 21.28 5.31 -3.41
CA PHE A 109 20.33 4.21 -3.51
C PHE A 109 20.98 2.85 -3.15
N GLU A 110 22.16 2.57 -3.71
CA GLU A 110 22.88 1.34 -3.39
C GLU A 110 23.25 1.24 -1.91
N ARG A 111 23.73 2.34 -1.29
CA ARG A 111 24.06 2.35 0.14
C ARG A 111 22.83 2.06 1.00
N GLU A 112 21.68 2.67 0.70
CA GLU A 112 20.43 2.44 1.43
C GLU A 112 20.00 0.99 1.36
N LEU A 113 19.97 0.39 0.15
CA LEU A 113 19.63 -1.02 -0.02
C LEU A 113 20.62 -1.94 0.71
N ARG A 114 21.91 -1.67 0.59
CA ARG A 114 22.96 -2.46 1.24
C ARG A 114 22.85 -2.42 2.76
N THR A 115 22.63 -1.24 3.33
CA THR A 115 22.45 -1.07 4.77
C THR A 115 21.17 -1.78 5.26
N ALA A 116 20.05 -1.63 4.55
CA ALA A 116 18.81 -2.30 4.94
C ALA A 116 18.89 -3.82 4.78
N ARG A 117 19.67 -4.32 3.81
CA ARG A 117 19.94 -5.76 3.65
C ARG A 117 20.66 -6.35 4.86
N GLU A 118 21.52 -5.60 5.54
CA GLU A 118 22.13 -6.02 6.82
C GLU A 118 21.08 -6.25 7.91
N ALA A 119 19.95 -5.54 7.86
CA ALA A 119 18.80 -5.79 8.71
C ALA A 119 17.96 -7.01 8.30
N GLY A 120 18.23 -7.61 7.14
CA GLY A 120 17.46 -8.72 6.58
C GLY A 120 16.40 -8.31 5.57
N ALA A 121 16.32 -7.03 5.17
CA ALA A 121 15.37 -6.58 4.16
C ALA A 121 15.80 -7.08 2.77
N MET A 122 14.98 -7.93 2.17
CA MET A 122 15.20 -8.49 0.82
C MET A 122 14.18 -7.98 -0.19
N VAL A 123 13.10 -7.38 0.28
CA VAL A 123 12.05 -6.76 -0.52
C VAL A 123 11.93 -5.29 -0.16
N PHE A 124 11.79 -4.46 -1.18
CA PHE A 124 11.66 -3.02 -1.04
C PHE A 124 10.46 -2.51 -1.83
N ARG A 125 9.68 -1.65 -1.21
CA ARG A 125 8.59 -0.93 -1.87
C ARG A 125 9.07 0.44 -2.32
N THR A 126 8.56 0.91 -3.46
CA THR A 126 8.71 2.29 -3.91
C THR A 126 7.42 2.80 -4.54
N ALA A 127 7.10 4.09 -4.35
CA ALA A 127 6.14 4.82 -5.17
C ALA A 127 6.90 5.86 -5.99
N LEU A 128 6.49 6.08 -7.23
CA LEU A 128 7.18 6.97 -8.17
C LEU A 128 6.53 8.35 -8.26
N GLY A 129 5.22 8.43 -7.99
CA GLY A 129 4.48 9.68 -8.06
C GLY A 129 3.42 9.80 -6.96
N GLY A 130 2.72 10.93 -7.00
CA GLY A 130 1.57 11.23 -6.16
C GLY A 130 0.23 10.95 -6.84
N ARG A 131 -0.77 11.73 -6.48
CA ARG A 131 -2.08 11.70 -7.13
C ARG A 131 -1.99 12.43 -8.47
N ARG A 132 -1.94 11.66 -9.55
CA ARG A 132 -1.72 12.13 -10.93
C ARG A 132 -2.63 13.31 -11.29
N TYR A 133 -3.91 13.21 -10.95
CA TYR A 133 -4.93 14.22 -11.23
C TYR A 133 -4.82 15.50 -10.36
N GLU A 134 -3.92 15.54 -9.38
CA GLU A 134 -3.67 16.73 -8.55
C GLU A 134 -2.29 17.36 -8.85
N VAL A 135 -1.27 16.53 -9.01
CA VAL A 135 0.12 17.03 -9.10
C VAL A 135 0.59 17.24 -10.52
N LEU A 136 -0.14 16.73 -11.53
CA LEU A 136 0.21 16.83 -12.94
C LEU A 136 -0.96 17.52 -13.69
N ALA A 137 -0.83 18.82 -13.87
CA ALA A 137 -1.92 19.64 -14.45
C ALA A 137 -2.07 19.50 -15.97
N ARG A 138 -1.04 18.97 -16.67
CA ARG A 138 -1.01 18.90 -18.13
C ARG A 138 -0.47 17.56 -18.60
N ARG A 139 -0.90 17.12 -19.77
CA ARG A 139 -0.39 15.91 -20.41
C ARG A 139 1.15 15.93 -20.57
N ALA A 140 1.72 17.06 -20.97
CA ALA A 140 3.17 17.18 -21.14
C ALA A 140 3.94 16.94 -19.83
N ASP A 141 3.41 17.38 -18.69
CA ASP A 141 4.02 17.17 -17.38
C ASP A 141 3.98 15.68 -17.00
N PHE A 142 2.89 15.01 -17.32
CA PHE A 142 2.75 13.57 -17.11
C PHE A 142 3.72 12.77 -18.01
N GLU A 143 3.84 13.09 -19.29
CA GLU A 143 4.79 12.38 -20.19
C GLU A 143 6.23 12.60 -19.74
N ALA A 144 6.60 13.81 -19.31
CA ALA A 144 7.92 14.09 -18.75
C ALA A 144 8.18 13.29 -17.46
N TRP A 145 7.19 13.24 -16.56
CA TRP A 145 7.26 12.43 -15.34
C TRP A 145 7.42 10.94 -15.68
N LYS A 146 6.65 10.41 -16.63
CA LYS A 146 6.72 9.01 -17.06
C LYS A 146 8.10 8.64 -17.58
N VAL A 147 8.71 9.50 -18.41
CA VAL A 147 10.08 9.29 -18.89
C VAL A 147 11.08 9.26 -17.73
N ALA A 148 10.98 10.19 -16.77
CA ALA A 148 11.83 10.22 -15.59
C ALA A 148 11.64 8.98 -14.70
N ALA A 149 10.42 8.54 -14.51
CA ALA A 149 10.08 7.35 -13.73
C ALA A 149 10.68 6.07 -14.36
N LEU A 150 10.51 5.88 -15.67
CA LEU A 150 11.11 4.76 -16.39
C LEU A 150 12.64 4.75 -16.30
N LYS A 151 13.26 5.93 -16.41
CA LYS A 151 14.72 6.09 -16.22
C LYS A 151 15.15 5.68 -14.81
N SER A 152 14.40 6.09 -13.79
CA SER A 152 14.68 5.72 -12.39
C SER A 152 14.62 4.21 -12.18
N ILE A 153 13.61 3.52 -12.75
CA ILE A 153 13.50 2.07 -12.71
C ILE A 153 14.70 1.40 -13.39
N THR A 154 15.06 1.87 -14.59
CA THR A 154 16.21 1.35 -15.34
C THR A 154 17.53 1.50 -14.59
N LEU A 155 17.72 2.61 -13.86
CA LEU A 155 18.90 2.83 -13.02
C LEU A 155 18.91 1.94 -11.76
N ALA A 156 17.76 1.60 -11.23
CA ALA A 156 17.63 0.79 -10.00
C ALA A 156 17.88 -0.70 -10.25
N GLU A 157 17.47 -1.23 -11.41
CA GLU A 157 17.52 -2.68 -11.72
C GLU A 157 18.89 -3.30 -11.54
N PRO A 158 20.01 -2.76 -12.12
CA PRO A 158 21.33 -3.36 -11.98
C PRO A 158 21.80 -3.42 -10.53
N VAL A 159 21.38 -2.47 -9.70
CA VAL A 159 21.70 -2.45 -8.26
C VAL A 159 20.90 -3.54 -7.54
N ALA A 160 19.59 -3.63 -7.78
CA ALA A 160 18.73 -4.64 -7.19
C ALA A 160 19.22 -6.05 -7.52
N ARG A 161 19.56 -6.30 -8.79
CA ARG A 161 20.12 -7.57 -9.26
C ARG A 161 21.45 -7.90 -8.59
N ARG A 162 22.40 -6.95 -8.52
CA ARG A 162 23.69 -7.17 -7.86
C ARG A 162 23.54 -7.47 -6.38
N LEU A 163 22.59 -6.84 -5.71
CA LEU A 163 22.30 -7.05 -4.29
C LEU A 163 21.35 -8.22 -4.03
N GLN A 164 20.82 -8.86 -5.09
CA GLN A 164 19.86 -9.96 -5.00
C GLN A 164 18.64 -9.58 -4.13
N VAL A 165 18.11 -8.38 -4.34
CA VAL A 165 16.89 -7.89 -3.68
C VAL A 165 15.79 -7.67 -4.71
N GLN A 166 14.55 -7.59 -4.26
CA GLN A 166 13.40 -7.27 -5.10
C GLN A 166 12.86 -5.88 -4.77
N ILE A 167 12.45 -5.14 -5.80
CA ILE A 167 11.83 -3.82 -5.66
C ILE A 167 10.42 -3.88 -6.25
N GLY A 168 9.42 -3.65 -5.43
CA GLY A 168 8.02 -3.52 -5.82
C GLY A 168 7.67 -2.07 -6.12
N ILE A 169 7.34 -1.78 -7.37
CA ILE A 169 6.76 -0.50 -7.77
C ILE A 169 5.28 -0.54 -7.42
N GLU A 170 4.85 0.36 -6.56
CA GLU A 170 3.46 0.41 -6.14
C GLU A 170 2.56 0.95 -7.25
N ASN A 171 1.42 0.26 -7.50
CA ASN A 171 0.30 0.86 -8.20
C ASN A 171 -0.33 1.91 -7.27
N HIS A 172 0.32 3.06 -7.23
CA HIS A 172 -0.15 4.19 -6.42
C HIS A 172 -1.31 4.92 -7.13
N LYS A 173 -1.36 6.24 -7.14
CA LYS A 173 -2.40 7.02 -7.87
C LYS A 173 -1.77 7.78 -9.05
N ASP A 174 -0.71 7.19 -9.63
CA ASP A 174 0.15 7.77 -10.67
C ASP A 174 0.11 6.97 -11.99
N TRP A 175 0.27 5.65 -11.93
CA TRP A 175 0.23 4.76 -13.08
C TRP A 175 -1.15 4.13 -13.27
N GLU A 176 -1.68 4.17 -14.50
CA GLU A 176 -2.72 3.23 -14.88
C GLU A 176 -2.15 1.81 -15.00
N LEU A 177 -3.00 0.81 -14.82
CA LEU A 177 -2.60 -0.61 -14.88
C LEU A 177 -1.74 -0.92 -16.12
N GLN A 178 -2.21 -0.50 -17.30
CA GLN A 178 -1.52 -0.81 -18.56
C GLN A 178 -0.15 -0.13 -18.66
N GLU A 179 -0.02 1.06 -18.11
CA GLU A 179 1.25 1.80 -18.07
C GLU A 179 2.26 1.11 -17.15
N LEU A 180 1.83 0.72 -15.95
CA LEU A 180 2.69 -0.01 -15.00
C LEU A 180 3.11 -1.38 -15.54
N VAL A 181 2.17 -2.15 -16.10
CA VAL A 181 2.48 -3.45 -16.71
C VAL A 181 3.45 -3.29 -17.89
N ALA A 182 3.28 -2.25 -18.71
CA ALA A 182 4.22 -1.97 -19.81
C ALA A 182 5.63 -1.64 -19.28
N ALA A 183 5.73 -0.84 -18.21
CA ALA A 183 7.01 -0.53 -17.56
C ALA A 183 7.70 -1.79 -17.01
N LEU A 184 6.96 -2.65 -16.30
CA LEU A 184 7.49 -3.91 -15.76
C LEU A 184 7.96 -4.86 -16.88
N LYS A 185 7.18 -5.00 -17.96
CA LYS A 185 7.56 -5.79 -19.13
C LYS A 185 8.79 -5.24 -19.85
N ALA A 186 8.92 -3.92 -19.95
CA ALA A 186 10.08 -3.31 -20.60
C ALA A 186 11.38 -3.54 -19.82
N VAL A 187 11.32 -3.54 -18.49
CA VAL A 187 12.49 -3.86 -17.64
C VAL A 187 12.80 -5.36 -17.64
N ALA A 188 11.78 -6.21 -17.71
CA ALA A 188 11.87 -7.67 -17.81
C ALA A 188 12.86 -8.31 -16.81
N SER A 189 12.80 -7.92 -15.53
CA SER A 189 13.71 -8.39 -14.48
C SER A 189 12.94 -9.03 -13.34
N GLU A 190 13.47 -10.14 -12.79
CA GLU A 190 12.95 -10.77 -11.57
C GLU A 190 13.18 -9.93 -10.30
N HIS A 191 14.04 -8.91 -10.40
CA HIS A 191 14.37 -7.99 -9.32
C HIS A 191 13.48 -6.75 -9.25
N ILE A 192 12.65 -6.52 -10.30
CA ILE A 192 11.69 -5.41 -10.35
C ILE A 192 10.30 -5.98 -10.57
N GLY A 193 9.42 -5.75 -9.64
CA GLY A 193 8.03 -6.21 -9.69
C GLY A 193 7.07 -5.14 -9.19
N ALA A 194 5.90 -5.57 -8.75
CA ALA A 194 4.86 -4.69 -8.21
C ALA A 194 4.76 -4.82 -6.69
N CYS A 195 4.61 -3.69 -6.00
CA CYS A 195 3.94 -3.63 -4.71
C CYS A 195 2.45 -3.45 -5.00
N VAL A 196 1.68 -4.53 -4.87
CA VAL A 196 0.26 -4.49 -5.23
C VAL A 196 -0.55 -3.86 -4.11
N ASP A 197 -1.08 -2.67 -4.38
CA ASP A 197 -2.01 -1.98 -3.50
C ASP A 197 -3.45 -2.31 -3.91
N THR A 198 -4.25 -2.78 -2.96
CA THR A 198 -5.61 -3.29 -3.22
C THR A 198 -6.65 -2.20 -3.47
N GLY A 199 -6.37 -0.92 -3.16
CA GLY A 199 -7.41 0.12 -3.21
C GLY A 199 -7.07 1.37 -4.05
N ASN A 200 -5.80 1.63 -4.34
CA ASN A 200 -5.37 2.88 -4.99
C ASN A 200 -5.93 3.08 -6.40
N SER A 201 -6.13 2.00 -7.16
CA SER A 201 -6.58 2.00 -8.55
C SER A 201 -7.96 2.64 -8.74
N LEU A 202 -8.81 2.59 -7.71
CA LEU A 202 -10.14 3.21 -7.75
C LEU A 202 -10.06 4.74 -8.04
N ALA A 203 -9.01 5.40 -7.52
CA ALA A 203 -8.77 6.82 -7.78
C ALA A 203 -8.43 7.13 -9.25
N LEU A 204 -8.05 6.12 -10.02
CA LEU A 204 -7.77 6.19 -11.45
C LEU A 204 -8.91 5.61 -12.30
N LEU A 205 -10.10 5.42 -11.73
CA LEU A 205 -11.28 4.83 -12.38
C LEU A 205 -11.00 3.41 -12.93
N GLU A 206 -10.22 2.62 -12.21
CA GLU A 206 -9.93 1.23 -12.54
C GLU A 206 -10.56 0.30 -11.50
N ASP A 207 -11.03 -0.85 -11.95
CA ASP A 207 -11.59 -1.90 -11.10
C ASP A 207 -10.48 -2.49 -10.20
N PRO A 208 -10.55 -2.35 -8.86
CA PRO A 208 -9.49 -2.80 -7.97
C PRO A 208 -9.21 -4.32 -8.07
N LEU A 209 -10.25 -5.14 -8.27
CA LEU A 209 -10.09 -6.59 -8.40
C LEU A 209 -9.37 -6.95 -9.70
N ALA A 210 -9.75 -6.32 -10.81
CA ALA A 210 -9.10 -6.54 -12.11
C ALA A 210 -7.62 -6.09 -12.09
N VAL A 211 -7.31 -4.99 -11.39
CA VAL A 211 -5.93 -4.51 -11.22
C VAL A 211 -5.11 -5.50 -10.40
N VAL A 212 -5.64 -5.99 -9.28
CA VAL A 212 -4.97 -7.02 -8.47
C VAL A 212 -4.71 -8.29 -9.29
N GLU A 213 -5.71 -8.78 -10.03
CA GLU A 213 -5.57 -9.97 -10.89
C GLU A 213 -4.46 -9.81 -11.93
N ALA A 214 -4.43 -8.66 -12.61
CA ALA A 214 -3.43 -8.38 -13.65
C ALA A 214 -2.02 -8.18 -13.09
N LEU A 215 -1.87 -7.61 -11.89
CA LEU A 215 -0.58 -7.37 -11.24
C LEU A 215 -0.07 -8.57 -10.43
N ALA A 216 -0.92 -9.53 -10.08
CA ALA A 216 -0.55 -10.69 -9.25
C ALA A 216 0.69 -11.44 -9.77
N PRO A 217 0.89 -11.69 -11.08
CA PRO A 217 2.10 -12.33 -11.58
C PRO A 217 3.40 -11.55 -11.33
N TYR A 218 3.30 -10.23 -11.17
CA TYR A 218 4.42 -9.32 -10.94
C TYR A 218 4.62 -8.97 -9.46
N ALA A 219 3.72 -9.42 -8.57
CA ALA A 219 3.74 -9.04 -7.17
C ALA A 219 5.01 -9.51 -6.45
N VAL A 220 5.63 -8.63 -5.66
CA VAL A 220 6.74 -8.94 -4.75
C VAL A 220 6.40 -8.62 -3.31
N THR A 221 5.47 -7.70 -3.08
CA THR A 221 4.86 -7.37 -1.78
C THR A 221 3.47 -6.78 -2.00
N VAL A 222 2.68 -6.67 -0.94
CA VAL A 222 1.28 -6.22 -1.02
C VAL A 222 1.00 -5.17 0.04
N HIS A 223 0.35 -4.07 -0.37
CA HIS A 223 -0.36 -3.17 0.53
C HIS A 223 -1.82 -3.60 0.59
N LEU A 224 -2.20 -4.16 1.72
CA LEU A 224 -3.57 -4.57 1.98
C LEU A 224 -4.32 -3.42 2.65
N LYS A 225 -5.30 -2.86 1.96
CA LYS A 225 -6.19 -1.83 2.47
C LYS A 225 -7.63 -2.09 2.08
N ASP A 226 -8.55 -1.48 2.79
CA ASP A 226 -9.97 -1.49 2.45
C ASP A 226 -10.48 -0.06 2.29
N ILE A 227 -11.45 0.13 1.40
CA ILE A 227 -11.89 1.44 0.94
C ILE A 227 -13.39 1.59 1.14
N ALA A 228 -13.78 2.67 1.83
CA ALA A 228 -15.14 3.17 1.82
C ALA A 228 -15.26 4.34 0.85
N VAL A 229 -16.41 4.45 0.20
CA VAL A 229 -16.69 5.47 -0.83
C VAL A 229 -17.99 6.20 -0.55
N ARG A 230 -18.12 7.40 -1.12
CA ARG A 230 -19.34 8.21 -1.09
C ARG A 230 -19.43 9.07 -2.36
N ASP A 231 -20.64 9.28 -2.86
CA ASP A 231 -20.89 10.23 -3.93
C ASP A 231 -20.46 11.65 -3.52
N ASP A 232 -19.94 12.40 -4.48
CA ASP A 232 -19.58 13.81 -4.35
C ASP A 232 -20.02 14.58 -5.60
N GLU A 233 -20.23 15.89 -5.49
CA GLU A 233 -20.67 16.75 -6.61
C GLU A 233 -19.72 16.68 -7.78
N ASP A 234 -18.41 16.63 -7.51
CA ASP A 234 -17.35 16.60 -8.51
C ASP A 234 -16.93 15.16 -8.92
N GLY A 235 -17.58 14.15 -8.37
CA GLY A 235 -17.27 12.74 -8.62
C GLY A 235 -17.56 11.85 -7.43
N PHE A 236 -16.54 11.53 -6.63
CA PHE A 236 -16.71 10.75 -5.40
C PHE A 236 -15.57 10.98 -4.40
N GLN A 237 -15.85 10.64 -3.16
CA GLN A 237 -14.86 10.59 -2.10
C GLN A 237 -14.50 9.14 -1.80
N MET A 238 -13.22 8.89 -1.47
CA MET A 238 -12.75 7.60 -0.99
C MET A 238 -11.89 7.75 0.25
N ARG A 239 -11.95 6.77 1.15
CA ARG A 239 -11.16 6.75 2.38
C ARG A 239 -10.73 5.34 2.73
N GLU A 240 -9.48 5.20 3.19
CA GLU A 240 -9.03 3.97 3.82
C GLU A 240 -9.78 3.79 5.14
N VAL A 241 -10.29 2.57 5.35
CA VAL A 241 -11.02 2.16 6.55
C VAL A 241 -10.46 0.85 7.10
N PRO A 242 -10.72 0.49 8.35
CA PRO A 242 -10.31 -0.81 8.88
C PRO A 242 -10.74 -1.95 7.95
N LEU A 243 -9.86 -2.94 7.79
CA LEU A 243 -10.14 -4.11 6.96
C LEU A 243 -11.51 -4.72 7.30
N GLY A 244 -12.29 -5.04 6.28
CA GLY A 244 -13.65 -5.55 6.40
C GLY A 244 -14.74 -4.51 6.68
N GLN A 245 -14.39 -3.21 6.73
CA GLN A 245 -15.34 -2.11 6.86
C GLN A 245 -15.54 -1.34 5.56
N GLY A 246 -14.77 -1.67 4.54
CA GLY A 246 -14.89 -1.11 3.20
C GLY A 246 -15.69 -1.99 2.24
N SER A 247 -15.44 -1.82 0.97
CA SER A 247 -16.21 -2.42 -0.11
C SER A 247 -15.38 -3.36 -1.01
N LEU A 248 -14.10 -3.59 -0.68
CA LEU A 248 -13.23 -4.44 -1.48
C LEU A 248 -13.44 -5.92 -1.15
N ASP A 249 -13.41 -6.78 -2.17
CA ASP A 249 -13.41 -8.24 -1.98
C ASP A 249 -12.00 -8.73 -1.59
N LEU A 250 -11.59 -8.40 -0.36
CA LEU A 250 -10.27 -8.75 0.16
C LEU A 250 -9.99 -10.26 0.13
N PRO A 251 -10.93 -11.16 0.49
CA PRO A 251 -10.71 -12.60 0.38
C PRO A 251 -10.34 -13.04 -1.04
N ARG A 252 -11.04 -12.53 -2.05
CA ARG A 252 -10.76 -12.84 -3.46
C ARG A 252 -9.41 -12.30 -3.90
N MET A 253 -9.10 -11.05 -3.55
CA MET A 253 -7.81 -10.41 -3.87
C MET A 253 -6.64 -11.16 -3.27
N ILE A 254 -6.71 -11.52 -1.98
CA ILE A 254 -5.67 -12.30 -1.30
C ILE A 254 -5.50 -13.67 -1.97
N SER A 255 -6.60 -14.34 -2.32
CA SER A 255 -6.56 -15.66 -2.98
C SER A 255 -5.87 -15.59 -4.34
N LEU A 256 -6.15 -14.58 -5.15
CA LEU A 256 -5.51 -14.36 -6.46
C LEU A 256 -3.99 -14.13 -6.31
N LEU A 257 -3.60 -13.29 -5.36
CA LEU A 257 -2.20 -12.97 -5.08
C LEU A 257 -1.42 -14.20 -4.63
N LEU A 258 -1.98 -14.98 -3.69
CA LEU A 258 -1.34 -16.20 -3.18
C LEU A 258 -1.27 -17.31 -4.25
N ALA A 259 -2.27 -17.42 -5.11
CA ALA A 259 -2.25 -18.38 -6.22
C ALA A 259 -1.13 -18.07 -7.22
N ALA A 260 -0.88 -16.78 -7.51
CA ALA A 260 0.18 -16.35 -8.41
C ALA A 260 1.57 -16.37 -7.75
N ARG A 261 1.66 -16.00 -6.47
CA ARG A 261 2.91 -15.82 -5.71
C ARG A 261 2.75 -16.30 -4.27
N PRO A 262 2.93 -17.59 -3.98
CA PRO A 262 2.71 -18.17 -2.65
C PRO A 262 3.60 -17.58 -1.53
N GLY A 263 4.72 -16.93 -1.87
CA GLY A 263 5.66 -16.35 -0.90
C GLY A 263 5.37 -14.91 -0.46
N LEU A 264 4.30 -14.29 -0.96
CA LEU A 264 4.00 -12.87 -0.68
C LEU A 264 3.78 -12.57 0.79
N ARG A 265 4.28 -11.40 1.22
CA ARG A 265 3.88 -10.73 2.46
C ARG A 265 2.84 -9.67 2.16
N PHE A 266 1.91 -9.53 3.10
CA PHE A 266 0.83 -8.54 3.08
C PHE A 266 1.08 -7.57 4.22
N HIS A 267 1.07 -6.28 3.91
CA HIS A 267 1.24 -5.21 4.89
C HIS A 267 -0.02 -4.37 4.94
N LEU A 268 -0.62 -4.24 6.12
CA LEU A 268 -1.69 -3.28 6.34
C LEU A 268 -1.18 -1.89 5.99
N GLU A 269 -1.83 -1.22 5.06
CA GLU A 269 -1.66 0.20 4.83
C GLU A 269 -3.01 0.90 4.98
N LEU A 270 -3.16 1.64 6.08
CA LEU A 270 -4.37 2.37 6.40
C LEU A 270 -3.98 3.75 6.92
N MET A 271 -4.10 4.77 6.09
CA MET A 271 -3.84 6.14 6.52
C MET A 271 -5.09 6.75 7.16
N THR A 272 -4.96 7.16 8.42
CA THR A 272 -6.03 7.87 9.14
C THR A 272 -5.99 9.33 8.75
N ARG A 273 -6.84 9.72 7.77
CA ARG A 273 -6.89 11.06 7.15
C ARG A 273 -8.28 11.38 6.66
N ASP A 274 -8.49 12.64 6.26
CA ASP A 274 -9.68 13.05 5.55
C ASP A 274 -9.91 12.23 4.28
N PRO A 275 -11.17 12.04 3.85
CA PRO A 275 -11.46 11.40 2.57
C PRO A 275 -10.73 12.09 1.42
N LEU A 276 -10.23 11.30 0.48
CA LEU A 276 -9.68 11.82 -0.77
C LEU A 276 -10.83 12.16 -1.72
N GLU A 277 -10.76 13.33 -2.29
CA GLU A 277 -11.67 13.77 -3.34
C GLU A 277 -11.15 13.26 -4.68
N ILE A 278 -12.01 12.59 -5.44
CA ILE A 278 -11.72 12.10 -6.78
C ILE A 278 -12.60 12.90 -7.76
N PRO A 279 -12.10 14.03 -8.28
CA PRO A 279 -12.90 14.98 -9.03
C PRO A 279 -13.07 14.55 -10.50
N CYS A 280 -13.50 13.31 -10.72
CA CYS A 280 -13.58 12.70 -12.04
C CYS A 280 -14.69 13.26 -12.96
N LEU A 281 -15.54 14.14 -12.45
CA LEU A 281 -16.50 14.90 -13.25
C LEU A 281 -15.97 16.28 -13.67
N LYS A 282 -14.78 16.69 -13.16
CA LYS A 282 -14.13 17.94 -13.60
C LYS A 282 -13.21 17.68 -14.80
N GLU A 283 -13.19 18.61 -15.74
CA GLU A 283 -12.33 18.53 -16.92
C GLU A 283 -10.83 18.40 -16.56
N THR A 284 -10.39 19.08 -15.51
CA THR A 284 -9.00 19.05 -15.03
C THR A 284 -8.51 17.65 -14.66
N TYR A 285 -9.39 16.76 -14.17
CA TYR A 285 -9.04 15.38 -13.89
C TYR A 285 -8.52 14.66 -15.14
N TRP A 286 -9.13 14.95 -16.31
CA TRP A 286 -8.86 14.24 -17.56
C TRP A 286 -7.59 14.71 -18.29
N ALA A 287 -6.97 15.79 -17.85
CA ALA A 287 -5.80 16.37 -18.49
C ALA A 287 -4.67 15.37 -18.76
N THR A 288 -4.55 14.33 -17.93
CA THR A 288 -3.53 13.29 -18.04
C THR A 288 -4.07 11.91 -18.47
N PHE A 289 -5.38 11.80 -18.77
CA PHE A 289 -6.05 10.57 -19.18
C PHE A 289 -6.70 10.67 -20.58
N PRO A 290 -5.93 10.99 -21.64
CA PRO A 290 -6.51 11.33 -22.94
C PRO A 290 -7.26 10.18 -23.60
N ASP A 291 -6.84 8.95 -23.31
CA ASP A 291 -7.32 7.74 -23.99
C ASP A 291 -8.22 6.87 -23.09
N LYS A 292 -8.54 7.35 -21.88
CA LYS A 292 -9.37 6.58 -20.94
C LYS A 292 -10.81 6.51 -21.42
N PRO A 293 -11.39 5.30 -21.57
CA PRO A 293 -12.74 5.16 -22.08
C PRO A 293 -13.79 5.70 -21.10
N GLY A 294 -14.80 6.41 -21.61
CA GLY A 294 -15.91 6.91 -20.79
C GLY A 294 -16.71 5.81 -20.06
N ARG A 295 -16.66 4.57 -20.58
CA ARG A 295 -17.23 3.40 -19.90
C ARG A 295 -16.58 3.11 -18.54
N ASP A 296 -15.29 3.45 -18.35
CA ASP A 296 -14.58 3.22 -17.08
C ASP A 296 -15.09 4.22 -16.02
N LEU A 297 -15.33 5.47 -16.40
CA LEU A 297 -16.04 6.44 -15.56
C LEU A 297 -17.42 5.93 -15.17
N ALA A 298 -18.24 5.50 -16.16
CA ALA A 298 -19.59 5.03 -15.91
C ALA A 298 -19.61 3.81 -14.98
N ARG A 299 -18.67 2.86 -15.17
CA ARG A 299 -18.52 1.67 -14.32
C ARG A 299 -18.15 2.06 -12.89
N THR A 300 -17.14 2.93 -12.74
CA THR A 300 -16.68 3.37 -11.42
C THR A 300 -17.78 4.11 -10.66
N LEU A 301 -18.47 5.06 -11.30
CA LEU A 301 -19.57 5.79 -10.64
C LEU A 301 -20.74 4.86 -10.28
N THR A 302 -21.04 3.86 -11.10
CA THR A 302 -22.05 2.84 -10.76
C THR A 302 -21.63 2.06 -9.55
N TRP A 303 -20.38 1.55 -9.54
CA TRP A 303 -19.82 0.83 -8.39
C TRP A 303 -19.82 1.67 -7.12
N VAL A 304 -19.44 2.96 -7.19
CA VAL A 304 -19.49 3.89 -6.05
C VAL A 304 -20.91 4.00 -5.49
N ARG A 305 -21.93 4.18 -6.35
CA ARG A 305 -23.34 4.26 -5.92
C ARG A 305 -23.84 3.00 -5.25
N GLU A 306 -23.40 1.82 -5.71
CA GLU A 306 -23.77 0.53 -5.13
C GLU A 306 -23.11 0.28 -3.78
N HIS A 307 -21.91 0.83 -3.55
CA HIS A 307 -21.09 0.57 -2.37
C HIS A 307 -20.95 1.77 -1.42
N ARG A 308 -21.67 2.85 -1.69
CA ARG A 308 -21.53 4.10 -0.91
C ARG A 308 -21.94 3.91 0.55
N THR A 309 -21.17 4.57 1.41
CA THR A 309 -21.52 4.75 2.83
C THR A 309 -22.38 6.00 3.02
N ALA A 310 -23.18 6.04 4.08
CA ALA A 310 -23.98 7.22 4.40
C ALA A 310 -23.12 8.44 4.73
N THR A 311 -21.97 8.23 5.40
CA THR A 311 -21.06 9.28 5.81
C THR A 311 -19.60 8.84 5.68
N LEU A 312 -18.74 9.79 5.31
CA LEU A 312 -17.28 9.69 5.45
C LEU A 312 -16.84 10.89 6.31
N PRO A 313 -16.66 10.70 7.64
CA PRO A 313 -16.33 11.80 8.53
C PRO A 313 -15.02 12.48 8.15
N ARG A 314 -14.97 13.81 8.18
CA ARG A 314 -13.73 14.57 8.13
C ARG A 314 -13.06 14.55 9.50
N LEU A 315 -11.74 14.53 9.50
CA LEU A 315 -10.93 14.42 10.73
C LEU A 315 -10.25 15.73 11.12
N GLY A 316 -10.31 16.75 10.25
CA GLY A 316 -9.61 18.02 10.44
C GLY A 316 -9.98 18.79 11.73
N GLU A 317 -11.14 18.49 12.31
CA GLU A 317 -11.60 19.08 13.57
C GLU A 317 -11.15 18.30 14.83
N LEU A 318 -10.57 17.11 14.64
CA LEU A 318 -10.14 16.30 15.76
C LEU A 318 -8.85 16.84 16.39
N SER A 319 -8.77 16.77 17.72
CA SER A 319 -7.52 17.05 18.42
C SER A 319 -6.43 16.04 18.04
N GLN A 320 -5.15 16.42 18.22
CA GLN A 320 -4.03 15.52 17.97
C GLN A 320 -4.15 14.19 18.73
N LEU A 321 -4.58 14.24 20.01
CA LEU A 321 -4.79 13.02 20.78
C LEU A 321 -5.92 12.16 20.21
N ALA A 322 -7.01 12.77 19.74
CA ALA A 322 -8.10 12.03 19.11
C ALA A 322 -7.65 11.38 17.79
N LEU A 323 -6.83 12.06 16.98
CA LEU A 323 -6.25 11.49 15.75
C LEU A 323 -5.31 10.32 16.05
N LEU A 324 -4.43 10.44 17.05
CA LEU A 324 -3.55 9.35 17.49
C LEU A 324 -4.35 8.14 17.99
N THR A 325 -5.41 8.39 18.76
CA THR A 325 -6.29 7.32 19.26
C THR A 325 -7.02 6.62 18.11
N LEU A 326 -7.57 7.40 17.17
CA LEU A 326 -8.27 6.85 16.00
C LEU A 326 -7.34 6.04 15.10
N GLU A 327 -6.10 6.50 14.91
CA GLU A 327 -5.07 5.77 14.14
C GLU A 327 -4.81 4.40 14.77
N GLU A 328 -4.59 4.33 16.07
CA GLU A 328 -4.41 3.08 16.83
C GLU A 328 -5.64 2.17 16.72
N GLU A 329 -6.84 2.71 16.95
CA GLU A 329 -8.08 1.95 16.87
C GLU A 329 -8.31 1.34 15.47
N ASN A 330 -7.99 2.08 14.41
CA ASN A 330 -8.12 1.61 13.04
C ASN A 330 -7.20 0.41 12.77
N ILE A 331 -5.97 0.46 13.28
CA ILE A 331 -4.99 -0.62 13.15
C ILE A 331 -5.43 -1.85 13.94
N VAL A 332 -5.86 -1.68 15.19
CA VAL A 332 -6.35 -2.77 16.05
C VAL A 332 -7.59 -3.45 15.43
N LYS A 333 -8.55 -2.65 14.92
CA LYS A 333 -9.74 -3.17 14.22
C LYS A 333 -9.36 -3.96 12.96
N SER A 334 -8.38 -3.47 12.20
CA SER A 334 -7.88 -4.16 11.00
C SER A 334 -7.22 -5.50 11.34
N MET A 335 -6.38 -5.52 12.39
CA MET A 335 -5.76 -6.76 12.85
C MET A 335 -6.82 -7.78 13.34
N ALA A 336 -7.82 -7.33 14.06
CA ALA A 336 -8.91 -8.20 14.50
C ALA A 336 -9.67 -8.82 13.31
N THR A 337 -9.90 -8.08 12.23
CA THR A 337 -10.50 -8.62 10.99
C THR A 337 -9.54 -9.57 10.28
N ALA A 338 -8.26 -9.19 10.18
CA ALA A 338 -7.25 -10.02 9.54
C ALA A 338 -7.18 -11.42 10.17
N THR A 339 -7.17 -11.50 11.50
CA THR A 339 -7.09 -12.78 12.20
C THR A 339 -8.39 -13.56 12.22
N LYS A 340 -9.52 -12.90 12.48
CA LYS A 340 -10.80 -13.58 12.70
C LYS A 340 -11.54 -13.93 11.40
N ILE A 341 -11.38 -13.11 10.36
CA ILE A 341 -12.17 -13.18 9.13
C ILE A 341 -11.29 -13.56 7.93
N LEU A 342 -10.15 -12.89 7.72
CA LEU A 342 -9.27 -13.14 6.57
C LEU A 342 -8.37 -14.36 6.77
N GLY A 343 -8.11 -14.79 8.00
CA GLY A 343 -7.39 -16.02 8.31
C GLY A 343 -5.88 -15.87 8.47
N PHE A 344 -5.37 -14.65 8.63
CA PHE A 344 -3.99 -14.45 9.12
C PHE A 344 -3.86 -14.99 10.55
N LYS A 345 -2.63 -15.40 10.91
CA LYS A 345 -2.33 -15.90 12.25
C LYS A 345 -2.19 -14.74 13.23
#